data_107dc1899243bef112821e6cbe0f20ff
#
_entry.id   107dc1899243bef112821e6cbe0f20ff
#
_cell.length_a   1.000
_cell.length_b   1.000
_cell.length_c   1.000
_cell.angle_alpha   90.00
_cell.angle_beta   90.00
_cell.angle_gamma   90.00
#
_symmetry.space_group_name_H-M   'P 1'
#
loop_
_entity.id
_entity.type
_entity.pdbx_description
1 polymer ?
#
loop_
_entity_poly.entity_id
_entity_poly.type
_entity_poly.pdbx_seq_one_letter_code
_entity_poly.pdbx_strand_id
1 'polypeptide(L)'
;MKLLRFGKNGNEKPGIELEGKWLDCSAFGEDWSEEFFENNGLERLEKWLETNVHKLQEINKKTRLASPIKRPSKIICVGLNYSLHAKESGMPLPEVPILFMKATSSLCGPYDPILIPKNSTKTDWEVELAVVIGKKASYIGKENAMDYVAGYCLHNDVSERDFQLHHGGQWVKGKSADHFAPLGPYLVTKDEIINPHNLRLWLKVNGQMMQDSNTSDLVFDIPTLVSYISQYMTLLPGDVISTGTPSGVGLGLKPPRYLSHGDEVELGIDGLGVAKQKAYDYDKV
;
A
#
# COMPACT_ATOMS: atom_id res chain seq x y z
N MET A 1 -14.90 -8.59 -2.05
CA MET A 1 -14.21 -9.47 -1.05
C MET A 1 -13.04 -8.74 -0.40
N LYS A 2 -12.61 -9.19 0.81
CA LYS A 2 -11.41 -8.67 1.50
C LYS A 2 -10.41 -9.80 1.68
N LEU A 3 -9.35 -9.81 0.88
CA LEU A 3 -8.29 -10.80 0.94
C LEU A 3 -7.23 -10.38 1.96
N LEU A 4 -6.69 -11.33 2.70
CA LEU A 4 -5.60 -11.14 3.65
C LEU A 4 -4.58 -12.27 3.54
N ARG A 5 -3.40 -12.09 4.11
CA ARG A 5 -2.43 -13.17 4.34
C ARG A 5 -1.98 -13.13 5.80
N PHE A 6 -1.79 -14.29 6.38
CA PHE A 6 -1.52 -14.42 7.81
C PHE A 6 -0.46 -15.49 8.10
N GLY A 7 0.20 -15.37 9.24
CA GLY A 7 1.18 -16.34 9.70
C GLY A 7 2.57 -15.75 9.92
N LYS A 8 3.53 -16.64 10.19
CA LYS A 8 4.93 -16.25 10.41
C LYS A 8 5.56 -15.79 9.11
N ASN A 9 6.52 -14.85 9.22
CA ASN A 9 7.29 -14.37 8.09
C ASN A 9 7.94 -15.54 7.33
N GLY A 10 7.76 -15.55 5.99
CA GLY A 10 8.22 -16.61 5.09
C GLY A 10 7.34 -17.87 5.04
N ASN A 11 6.29 -17.95 5.87
CA ASN A 11 5.33 -19.07 5.90
C ASN A 11 3.89 -18.58 5.99
N GLU A 12 3.60 -17.49 5.30
CA GLU A 12 2.28 -16.90 5.27
C GLU A 12 1.31 -17.76 4.42
N LYS A 13 0.04 -17.69 4.80
CA LYS A 13 -1.08 -18.39 4.19
C LYS A 13 -2.15 -17.43 3.71
N PRO A 14 -2.90 -17.79 2.66
CA PRO A 14 -4.03 -17.00 2.17
C PRO A 14 -5.23 -17.09 3.11
N GLY A 15 -5.94 -16.00 3.25
CA GLY A 15 -7.19 -15.91 3.99
C GLY A 15 -8.08 -14.81 3.45
N ILE A 16 -9.31 -14.76 3.97
CA ILE A 16 -10.27 -13.70 3.70
C ILE A 16 -10.82 -13.12 4.99
N GLU A 17 -11.30 -11.89 4.94
CA GLU A 17 -12.20 -11.34 5.95
C GLU A 17 -13.63 -11.41 5.43
N LEU A 18 -14.51 -11.99 6.23
CA LEU A 18 -15.94 -12.10 5.96
C LEU A 18 -16.72 -11.87 7.27
N GLU A 19 -17.63 -10.90 7.27
CA GLU A 19 -18.49 -10.57 8.42
C GLU A 19 -17.72 -10.37 9.74
N GLY A 20 -16.55 -9.74 9.65
CA GLY A 20 -15.69 -9.47 10.81
C GLY A 20 -14.81 -10.66 11.25
N LYS A 21 -14.89 -11.82 10.59
CA LYS A 21 -14.06 -13.00 10.85
C LYS A 21 -12.93 -13.12 9.84
N TRP A 22 -11.78 -13.58 10.29
CA TRP A 22 -10.70 -13.99 9.40
C TRP A 22 -10.77 -15.49 9.18
N LEU A 23 -10.80 -15.93 7.94
CA LEU A 23 -10.98 -17.33 7.55
C LEU A 23 -9.77 -17.83 6.76
N ASP A 24 -9.27 -19.02 7.10
CA ASP A 24 -8.13 -19.66 6.43
C ASP A 24 -8.58 -20.25 5.09
N CYS A 25 -8.03 -19.71 3.99
CA CYS A 25 -8.30 -20.17 2.62
C CYS A 25 -7.24 -21.13 2.08
N SER A 26 -6.35 -21.69 2.91
CA SER A 26 -5.28 -22.60 2.45
C SER A 26 -5.83 -23.80 1.65
N ALA A 27 -7.06 -24.25 1.95
CA ALA A 27 -7.72 -25.33 1.23
C ALA A 27 -8.11 -24.97 -0.22
N PHE A 28 -8.07 -23.69 -0.62
CA PHE A 28 -8.21 -23.25 -2.00
C PHE A 28 -7.01 -23.70 -2.86
N GLY A 29 -5.83 -23.87 -2.25
CA GLY A 29 -4.64 -24.39 -2.89
C GLY A 29 -3.75 -23.36 -3.57
N GLU A 30 -4.12 -22.08 -3.53
CA GLU A 30 -3.35 -20.98 -4.12
C GLU A 30 -3.16 -19.85 -3.11
N ASP A 31 -2.04 -19.14 -3.24
CA ASP A 31 -1.76 -17.89 -2.50
C ASP A 31 -2.08 -16.68 -3.39
N TRP A 32 -2.28 -15.52 -2.83
CA TRP A 32 -2.58 -14.27 -3.56
C TRP A 32 -1.33 -13.73 -4.30
N SER A 33 -0.90 -14.49 -5.32
CA SER A 33 0.31 -14.29 -6.12
C SER A 33 -0.03 -13.72 -7.51
N GLU A 34 1.01 -13.37 -8.29
CA GLU A 34 0.88 -13.00 -9.70
C GLU A 34 0.07 -14.06 -10.48
N GLU A 35 0.42 -15.34 -10.32
CA GLU A 35 -0.26 -16.47 -10.99
C GLU A 35 -1.74 -16.57 -10.62
N PHE A 36 -2.10 -16.31 -9.35
CA PHE A 36 -3.50 -16.27 -8.90
C PHE A 36 -4.28 -15.20 -9.67
N PHE A 37 -3.78 -13.97 -9.74
CA PHE A 37 -4.48 -12.88 -10.44
C PHE A 37 -4.51 -13.12 -11.95
N GLU A 38 -3.41 -13.57 -12.56
CA GLU A 38 -3.31 -13.84 -14.00
C GLU A 38 -4.33 -14.87 -14.46
N ASN A 39 -4.62 -15.87 -13.64
CA ASN A 39 -5.53 -16.96 -13.94
C ASN A 39 -6.97 -16.73 -13.43
N ASN A 40 -7.44 -15.48 -13.38
CA ASN A 40 -8.79 -15.12 -12.88
C ASN A 40 -9.07 -15.64 -11.46
N GLY A 41 -8.07 -15.58 -10.59
CA GLY A 41 -8.13 -16.15 -9.25
C GLY A 41 -9.27 -15.60 -8.39
N LEU A 42 -9.61 -14.30 -8.52
CA LEU A 42 -10.71 -13.69 -7.78
C LEU A 42 -12.06 -14.36 -8.12
N GLU A 43 -12.36 -14.55 -9.40
CA GLU A 43 -13.62 -15.20 -9.83
C GLU A 43 -13.66 -16.67 -9.42
N ARG A 44 -12.52 -17.38 -9.48
CA ARG A 44 -12.40 -18.78 -9.05
C ARG A 44 -12.57 -18.92 -7.54
N LEU A 45 -11.99 -18.00 -6.77
CA LEU A 45 -12.12 -17.96 -5.32
C LEU A 45 -13.56 -17.69 -4.92
N GLU A 46 -14.24 -16.73 -5.55
CA GLU A 46 -15.65 -16.42 -5.29
C GLU A 46 -16.53 -17.64 -5.46
N LYS A 47 -16.45 -18.33 -6.61
CA LYS A 47 -17.18 -19.57 -6.88
C LYS A 47 -16.84 -20.68 -5.88
N TRP A 48 -15.58 -20.81 -5.51
CA TRP A 48 -15.16 -21.81 -4.53
C TRP A 48 -15.73 -21.53 -3.14
N LEU A 49 -15.80 -20.26 -2.75
CA LEU A 49 -16.37 -19.84 -1.46
C LEU A 49 -17.87 -20.17 -1.35
N GLU A 50 -18.66 -20.10 -2.42
CA GLU A 50 -20.09 -20.43 -2.40
C GLU A 50 -20.37 -21.81 -1.75
N THR A 51 -19.48 -22.78 -1.96
CA THR A 51 -19.65 -24.17 -1.48
C THR A 51 -18.73 -24.54 -0.33
N ASN A 52 -17.72 -23.71 0.00
CA ASN A 52 -16.69 -24.09 0.96
C ASN A 52 -16.59 -23.15 2.17
N VAL A 53 -17.17 -21.96 2.13
CA VAL A 53 -17.02 -20.94 3.18
C VAL A 53 -17.37 -21.47 4.58
N HIS A 54 -18.40 -22.31 4.70
CA HIS A 54 -18.85 -22.90 5.96
C HIS A 54 -17.90 -23.95 6.56
N LYS A 55 -16.89 -24.41 5.78
CA LYS A 55 -15.85 -25.37 6.22
C LYS A 55 -14.56 -24.68 6.65
N LEU A 56 -14.43 -23.36 6.40
CA LEU A 56 -13.20 -22.64 6.67
C LEU A 56 -12.99 -22.45 8.18
N GLN A 57 -11.75 -22.62 8.60
CA GLN A 57 -11.35 -22.38 9.98
C GLN A 57 -11.19 -20.90 10.24
N GLU A 58 -11.70 -20.43 11.38
CA GLU A 58 -11.49 -19.05 11.82
C GLU A 58 -10.06 -18.86 12.33
N ILE A 59 -9.40 -17.81 11.84
CA ILE A 59 -8.05 -17.41 12.23
C ILE A 59 -8.13 -16.55 13.50
N ASN A 60 -7.29 -16.86 14.47
CA ASN A 60 -7.19 -16.03 15.67
C ASN A 60 -6.76 -14.61 15.31
N LYS A 61 -7.50 -13.59 15.74
CA LYS A 61 -7.23 -12.17 15.50
C LYS A 61 -5.88 -11.66 16.05
N LYS A 62 -5.20 -12.43 16.88
CA LYS A 62 -3.84 -12.15 17.35
C LYS A 62 -2.75 -12.66 16.40
N THR A 63 -3.13 -13.43 15.37
CA THR A 63 -2.19 -13.91 14.36
C THR A 63 -1.66 -12.73 13.56
N ARG A 64 -0.33 -12.70 13.29
CA ARG A 64 0.28 -11.68 12.44
C ARG A 64 -0.37 -11.68 11.06
N LEU A 65 -0.73 -10.51 10.55
CA LEU A 65 -1.05 -10.29 9.16
C LEU A 65 0.20 -9.88 8.39
N ALA A 66 0.37 -10.48 7.24
CA ALA A 66 1.37 -10.06 6.24
C ALA A 66 0.74 -9.09 5.23
N SER A 67 1.53 -8.64 4.26
CA SER A 67 0.97 -8.01 3.06
C SER A 67 -0.13 -8.89 2.46
N PRO A 68 -1.29 -8.33 2.08
CA PRO A 68 -2.42 -9.10 1.55
C PRO A 68 -2.17 -9.69 0.17
N ILE A 69 -1.08 -9.33 -0.47
CA ILE A 69 -0.59 -9.94 -1.71
C ILE A 69 0.78 -10.57 -1.46
N LYS A 70 1.02 -11.71 -2.10
CA LYS A 70 2.36 -12.29 -2.15
C LYS A 70 3.24 -11.37 -2.99
N ARG A 71 4.52 -11.30 -2.68
CA ARG A 71 5.51 -10.37 -3.26
C ARG A 71 5.18 -9.94 -4.71
N PRO A 72 4.85 -8.67 -4.96
CA PRO A 72 4.60 -8.15 -6.30
C PRO A 72 5.90 -8.12 -7.13
N SER A 73 5.80 -8.06 -8.46
CA SER A 73 6.97 -7.87 -9.30
C SER A 73 7.60 -6.49 -9.07
N LYS A 74 6.78 -5.48 -8.82
CA LYS A 74 7.19 -4.11 -8.51
C LYS A 74 6.16 -3.35 -7.68
N ILE A 75 6.65 -2.35 -6.96
CA ILE A 75 5.85 -1.35 -6.25
C ILE A 75 6.20 0.00 -6.88
N ILE A 76 5.26 0.57 -7.63
CA ILE A 76 5.41 1.85 -8.31
C ILE A 76 4.71 2.90 -7.45
N CYS A 77 5.38 4.02 -7.21
CA CYS A 77 4.84 5.11 -6.41
C CYS A 77 4.76 6.39 -7.23
N VAL A 78 3.82 7.27 -6.85
CA VAL A 78 3.57 8.53 -7.54
C VAL A 78 3.85 9.70 -6.61
N GLY A 79 4.85 10.51 -6.94
CA GLY A 79 5.22 11.70 -6.18
C GLY A 79 4.31 12.89 -6.45
N LEU A 80 4.09 13.73 -5.42
CA LEU A 80 3.40 15.02 -5.49
C LEU A 80 1.98 14.94 -6.12
N ASN A 81 1.26 13.86 -5.86
CA ASN A 81 -0.06 13.62 -6.47
C ASN A 81 -1.25 14.18 -5.65
N TYR A 82 -0.99 15.00 -4.63
CA TYR A 82 -1.99 15.78 -3.90
C TYR A 82 -1.62 17.26 -3.96
N SER A 83 -2.59 18.11 -4.33
CA SER A 83 -2.34 19.53 -4.56
C SER A 83 -1.80 20.26 -3.32
N LEU A 84 -2.34 19.95 -2.14
CA LEU A 84 -1.89 20.55 -0.89
C LEU A 84 -0.50 20.04 -0.49
N HIS A 85 -0.15 18.80 -0.79
CA HIS A 85 1.19 18.26 -0.52
C HIS A 85 2.26 18.91 -1.41
N ALA A 86 1.98 19.14 -2.70
CA ALA A 86 2.88 19.87 -3.58
C ALA A 86 3.14 21.30 -3.05
N LYS A 87 2.07 22.00 -2.61
CA LYS A 87 2.17 23.33 -1.99
C LYS A 87 2.99 23.31 -0.70
N GLU A 88 2.77 22.34 0.19
CA GLU A 88 3.51 22.17 1.44
C GLU A 88 5.00 21.97 1.20
N SER A 89 5.35 21.19 0.18
CA SER A 89 6.73 20.91 -0.24
C SER A 89 7.39 22.07 -1.01
N GLY A 90 6.66 23.15 -1.29
CA GLY A 90 7.15 24.29 -2.07
C GLY A 90 7.40 23.93 -3.56
N MET A 91 6.83 22.86 -4.04
CA MET A 91 7.00 22.38 -5.41
C MET A 91 5.79 22.78 -6.27
N PRO A 92 5.99 23.09 -7.58
CA PRO A 92 4.88 23.26 -8.49
C PRO A 92 4.13 21.95 -8.69
N LEU A 93 2.84 22.04 -9.03
CA LEU A 93 2.08 20.86 -9.45
C LEU A 93 2.75 20.24 -10.69
N PRO A 94 2.99 18.93 -10.70
CA PRO A 94 3.59 18.27 -11.87
C PRO A 94 2.61 18.25 -13.04
N GLU A 95 3.12 18.46 -14.26
CA GLU A 95 2.33 18.36 -15.50
C GLU A 95 2.03 16.91 -15.87
N VAL A 96 2.87 15.98 -15.43
CA VAL A 96 2.75 14.53 -15.62
C VAL A 96 3.11 13.79 -14.33
N PRO A 97 2.61 12.55 -14.11
CA PRO A 97 2.94 11.77 -12.92
C PRO A 97 4.45 11.58 -12.74
N ILE A 98 4.97 11.94 -11.56
CA ILE A 98 6.36 11.65 -11.18
C ILE A 98 6.41 10.24 -10.63
N LEU A 99 7.12 9.34 -11.32
CA LEU A 99 7.19 7.92 -10.96
C LEU A 99 8.51 7.59 -10.26
N PHE A 100 8.40 6.80 -9.21
CA PHE A 100 9.54 6.14 -8.57
C PHE A 100 9.13 4.75 -8.09
N MET A 101 10.06 3.99 -7.56
CA MET A 101 9.80 2.61 -7.11
C MET A 101 10.30 2.38 -5.70
N LYS A 102 9.65 1.44 -5.02
CA LYS A 102 10.17 0.78 -3.82
C LYS A 102 10.65 -0.61 -4.20
N ALA A 103 11.79 -1.02 -3.64
CA ALA A 103 12.25 -2.41 -3.76
C ALA A 103 11.21 -3.35 -3.13
N THR A 104 10.92 -4.47 -3.77
CA THR A 104 9.94 -5.43 -3.24
C THR A 104 10.38 -6.08 -1.92
N SER A 105 11.68 -5.99 -1.57
CA SER A 105 12.19 -6.38 -0.25
C SER A 105 11.72 -5.47 0.89
N SER A 106 11.25 -4.26 0.59
CA SER A 106 10.69 -3.36 1.61
C SER A 106 9.26 -3.70 2.04
N LEU A 107 8.60 -4.61 1.30
CA LEU A 107 7.22 -5.02 1.58
C LEU A 107 7.10 -5.75 2.92
N CYS A 108 6.14 -5.34 3.74
CA CYS A 108 5.83 -5.98 5.01
C CYS A 108 4.33 -5.92 5.31
N GLY A 109 3.93 -6.52 6.42
CA GLY A 109 2.54 -6.51 6.87
C GLY A 109 2.12 -5.18 7.51
N PRO A 110 0.81 -4.93 7.63
CA PRO A 110 0.24 -3.67 8.10
C PRO A 110 0.56 -3.36 9.56
N TYR A 111 0.96 -4.35 10.34
CA TYR A 111 1.28 -4.23 11.77
C TYR A 111 2.75 -4.59 12.07
N ASP A 112 3.55 -4.87 11.04
CA ASP A 112 4.98 -5.07 11.21
C ASP A 112 5.66 -3.75 11.60
N PRO A 113 6.79 -3.78 12.31
CA PRO A 113 7.47 -2.56 12.74
C PRO A 113 8.03 -1.76 11.57
N ILE A 114 8.09 -0.43 11.70
CA ILE A 114 8.92 0.42 10.85
C ILE A 114 10.36 0.32 11.36
N LEU A 115 11.30 -0.02 10.49
CA LEU A 115 12.73 -0.12 10.83
C LEU A 115 13.46 1.14 10.40
N ILE A 116 13.84 1.98 11.37
CA ILE A 116 14.63 3.18 11.12
C ILE A 116 16.03 2.74 10.67
N PRO A 117 16.46 3.07 9.44
CA PRO A 117 17.73 2.59 8.91
C PRO A 117 18.95 3.08 9.72
N LYS A 118 20.04 2.33 9.66
CA LYS A 118 21.32 2.77 10.23
C LYS A 118 21.75 4.10 9.61
N ASN A 119 22.29 4.98 10.44
CA ASN A 119 22.74 6.34 10.05
C ASN A 119 21.62 7.22 9.49
N SER A 120 20.37 6.91 9.83
CA SER A 120 19.18 7.66 9.45
C SER A 120 18.67 8.47 10.64
N THR A 121 18.14 9.66 10.37
CA THR A 121 17.50 10.54 11.35
C THR A 121 16.26 11.24 10.79
N LYS A 122 15.86 10.91 9.57
CA LYS A 122 14.77 11.60 8.86
C LYS A 122 13.74 10.62 8.29
N THR A 123 13.47 9.53 9.01
CA THR A 123 12.42 8.57 8.64
C THR A 123 11.05 9.21 8.84
N ASP A 124 10.24 9.20 7.81
CA ASP A 124 8.97 9.91 7.67
C ASP A 124 7.83 8.96 7.26
N TRP A 125 6.61 9.39 7.43
CA TRP A 125 5.35 8.66 7.17
C TRP A 125 4.61 9.24 5.98
N GLU A 126 3.87 8.39 5.26
CA GLU A 126 3.02 8.78 4.13
C GLU A 126 1.84 7.81 3.98
N VAL A 127 0.62 8.22 4.43
CA VAL A 127 -0.58 7.41 4.14
C VAL A 127 -0.94 7.53 2.66
N GLU A 128 -1.15 6.38 2.00
CA GLU A 128 -1.48 6.32 0.59
C GLU A 128 -2.53 5.26 0.27
N LEU A 129 -3.39 5.57 -0.70
CA LEU A 129 -4.18 4.56 -1.39
C LEU A 129 -3.26 3.78 -2.33
N ALA A 130 -3.26 2.46 -2.22
CA ALA A 130 -2.56 1.58 -3.15
C ALA A 130 -3.56 0.86 -4.05
N VAL A 131 -3.27 0.82 -5.35
CA VAL A 131 -4.03 0.10 -6.38
C VAL A 131 -3.29 -1.18 -6.72
N VAL A 132 -3.98 -2.31 -6.71
CA VAL A 132 -3.43 -3.62 -7.10
C VAL A 132 -3.92 -3.97 -8.50
N ILE A 133 -2.98 -4.32 -9.38
CA ILE A 133 -3.24 -4.71 -10.76
C ILE A 133 -3.76 -6.15 -10.80
N GLY A 134 -4.85 -6.38 -11.52
CA GLY A 134 -5.49 -7.69 -11.66
C GLY A 134 -5.21 -8.39 -12.99
N LYS A 135 -4.86 -7.62 -14.02
CA LYS A 135 -4.61 -8.14 -15.37
C LYS A 135 -3.39 -7.47 -15.96
N LYS A 136 -2.61 -8.20 -16.76
CA LYS A 136 -1.45 -7.64 -17.48
C LYS A 136 -1.88 -6.45 -18.34
N ALA A 137 -1.26 -5.28 -18.12
CA ALA A 137 -1.56 -4.03 -18.81
C ALA A 137 -0.32 -3.42 -19.45
N SER A 138 -0.40 -3.13 -20.76
CA SER A 138 0.66 -2.47 -21.52
C SER A 138 0.00 -1.62 -22.61
N TYR A 139 0.38 -0.34 -22.69
CA TYR A 139 -0.18 0.63 -23.62
C TYR A 139 -1.71 0.73 -23.61
N ILE A 140 -2.33 0.65 -22.44
CA ILE A 140 -3.79 0.73 -22.30
C ILE A 140 -4.29 2.18 -22.31
N GLY A 141 -5.48 2.40 -22.87
CA GLY A 141 -6.18 3.68 -22.80
C GLY A 141 -6.78 3.93 -21.42
N LYS A 142 -6.94 5.22 -21.06
CA LYS A 142 -7.51 5.63 -19.77
C LYS A 142 -8.93 5.08 -19.53
N GLU A 143 -9.71 5.02 -20.60
CA GLU A 143 -11.12 4.55 -20.61
C GLU A 143 -11.25 3.08 -20.18
N ASN A 144 -10.21 2.26 -20.39
CA ASN A 144 -10.18 0.84 -20.04
C ASN A 144 -9.38 0.55 -18.75
N ALA A 145 -8.74 1.56 -18.15
CA ALA A 145 -7.78 1.37 -17.08
C ALA A 145 -8.35 0.61 -15.86
N MET A 146 -9.61 0.88 -15.51
CA MET A 146 -10.27 0.24 -14.36
C MET A 146 -10.57 -1.25 -14.55
N ASP A 147 -10.56 -1.76 -15.79
CA ASP A 147 -10.73 -3.19 -16.07
C ASP A 147 -9.51 -4.01 -15.64
N TYR A 148 -8.37 -3.34 -15.49
CA TYR A 148 -7.09 -3.94 -15.09
C TYR A 148 -6.83 -3.89 -13.58
N VAL A 149 -7.71 -3.24 -12.80
CA VAL A 149 -7.60 -3.13 -11.34
C VAL A 149 -8.28 -4.33 -10.67
N ALA A 150 -7.56 -5.00 -9.76
CA ALA A 150 -8.08 -6.04 -8.88
C ALA A 150 -8.79 -5.46 -7.65
N GLY A 151 -8.21 -4.42 -7.06
CA GLY A 151 -8.72 -3.79 -5.84
C GLY A 151 -7.72 -2.81 -5.24
N TYR A 152 -7.91 -2.52 -3.95
CA TYR A 152 -7.24 -1.45 -3.23
C TYR A 152 -6.71 -1.91 -1.89
N CYS A 153 -5.59 -1.32 -1.47
CA CYS A 153 -4.99 -1.53 -0.15
C CYS A 153 -4.67 -0.19 0.51
N LEU A 154 -4.61 -0.20 1.83
CA LEU A 154 -3.95 0.84 2.60
C LEU A 154 -2.43 0.61 2.54
N HIS A 155 -1.66 1.65 2.30
CA HIS A 155 -0.19 1.63 2.23
C HIS A 155 0.41 2.76 3.07
N ASN A 156 1.58 2.52 3.66
CA ASN A 156 2.43 3.55 4.26
C ASN A 156 3.72 3.63 3.43
N ASP A 157 3.87 4.68 2.61
CA ASP A 157 5.09 4.89 1.81
C ASP A 157 6.21 5.48 2.67
N VAL A 158 6.68 4.69 3.66
CA VAL A 158 7.73 5.12 4.59
C VAL A 158 8.96 5.59 3.84
N SER A 159 9.50 6.74 4.27
CA SER A 159 10.54 7.47 3.54
C SER A 159 11.69 7.86 4.47
N GLU A 160 12.92 7.65 4.06
CA GLU A 160 14.07 8.29 4.68
C GLU A 160 14.48 9.51 3.84
N ARG A 161 14.16 10.69 4.33
CA ARG A 161 14.26 11.93 3.54
C ARG A 161 15.68 12.31 3.17
N ASP A 162 16.66 11.99 4.02
CA ASP A 162 18.05 12.27 3.70
C ASP A 162 18.55 11.43 2.54
N PHE A 163 18.26 10.11 2.58
CA PHE A 163 18.64 9.19 1.50
C PHE A 163 17.89 9.50 0.20
N GLN A 164 16.63 9.95 0.32
CA GLN A 164 15.79 10.34 -0.82
C GLN A 164 16.36 11.56 -1.56
N LEU A 165 16.74 12.63 -0.82
CA LEU A 165 16.98 13.94 -1.38
C LEU A 165 18.47 14.27 -1.54
N HIS A 166 19.34 13.77 -0.65
CA HIS A 166 20.73 14.20 -0.58
C HIS A 166 21.76 13.16 -1.03
N HIS A 167 21.31 11.95 -1.41
CA HIS A 167 22.18 10.86 -1.87
C HIS A 167 22.11 10.66 -3.39
N GLY A 168 22.25 11.75 -4.18
CA GLY A 168 22.33 11.71 -5.65
C GLY A 168 20.98 11.73 -6.36
N GLY A 169 19.91 12.19 -5.70
CA GLY A 169 18.62 12.52 -6.32
C GLY A 169 17.76 11.33 -6.78
N GLN A 170 18.19 10.09 -6.54
CA GLN A 170 17.39 8.90 -6.84
C GLN A 170 16.56 8.50 -5.62
N TRP A 171 15.26 8.75 -5.67
CA TRP A 171 14.33 8.57 -4.53
C TRP A 171 14.27 7.14 -4.01
N VAL A 172 14.52 6.14 -4.85
CA VAL A 172 14.51 4.72 -4.49
C VAL A 172 15.36 4.41 -3.25
N LYS A 173 16.45 5.13 -3.04
CA LYS A 173 17.33 4.93 -1.86
C LYS A 173 16.64 5.27 -0.54
N GLY A 174 15.81 6.31 -0.53
CA GLY A 174 15.05 6.72 0.65
C GLY A 174 13.72 5.98 0.81
N LYS A 175 13.33 5.15 -0.16
CA LYS A 175 12.02 4.51 -0.22
C LYS A 175 12.05 2.99 -0.07
N SER A 176 13.25 2.37 0.00
CA SER A 176 13.41 0.93 -0.19
C SER A 176 14.11 0.19 0.97
N ALA A 177 14.30 0.83 2.12
CA ALA A 177 14.79 0.13 3.31
C ALA A 177 13.80 -0.97 3.75
N ASP A 178 14.29 -1.92 4.53
CA ASP A 178 13.46 -3.01 5.05
C ASP A 178 12.25 -2.45 5.82
N HIS A 179 11.07 -3.04 5.61
CA HIS A 179 9.80 -2.61 6.20
C HIS A 179 9.35 -1.19 5.83
N PHE A 180 9.79 -0.65 4.69
CA PHE A 180 9.38 0.68 4.22
C PHE A 180 8.10 0.66 3.36
N ALA A 181 7.51 -0.52 3.11
CA ALA A 181 6.24 -0.66 2.40
C ALA A 181 5.23 -1.51 3.20
N PRO A 182 4.78 -1.05 4.41
CA PRO A 182 3.66 -1.70 5.09
C PRO A 182 2.40 -1.64 4.23
N LEU A 183 1.83 -2.80 3.86
CA LEU A 183 0.66 -2.92 2.99
C LEU A 183 -0.44 -3.75 3.65
N GLY A 184 -1.68 -3.29 3.55
CA GLY A 184 -2.85 -3.96 4.11
C GLY A 184 -3.52 -3.17 5.24
N PRO A 185 -4.46 -3.77 6.00
CA PRO A 185 -4.61 -5.21 6.32
C PRO A 185 -5.23 -6.08 5.23
N TYR A 186 -5.94 -5.49 4.29
CA TYR A 186 -6.67 -6.22 3.26
C TYR A 186 -6.33 -5.71 1.87
N LEU A 187 -6.41 -6.62 0.88
CA LEU A 187 -6.75 -6.26 -0.49
C LEU A 187 -8.29 -6.32 -0.58
N VAL A 188 -8.91 -5.15 -0.72
CA VAL A 188 -10.36 -5.00 -0.90
C VAL A 188 -10.63 -4.96 -2.40
N THR A 189 -11.39 -5.93 -2.90
CA THR A 189 -11.67 -6.02 -4.34
C THR A 189 -12.47 -4.80 -4.82
N LYS A 190 -12.30 -4.43 -6.09
CA LYS A 190 -12.84 -3.18 -6.64
C LYS A 190 -14.36 -3.05 -6.56
N ASP A 191 -15.08 -4.15 -6.55
CA ASP A 191 -16.54 -4.22 -6.41
C ASP A 191 -17.03 -3.77 -5.02
N GLU A 192 -16.21 -3.92 -3.98
CA GLU A 192 -16.50 -3.47 -2.60
C GLU A 192 -16.31 -1.96 -2.41
N ILE A 193 -15.57 -1.31 -3.29
CA ILE A 193 -15.26 0.14 -3.22
C ILE A 193 -15.96 0.87 -4.36
N ILE A 194 -17.14 1.39 -4.07
CA ILE A 194 -18.01 2.04 -5.08
C ILE A 194 -17.30 3.23 -5.75
N ASN A 195 -16.61 4.06 -4.98
CA ASN A 195 -15.90 5.23 -5.50
C ASN A 195 -14.52 5.39 -4.86
N PRO A 196 -13.45 4.88 -5.47
CA PRO A 196 -12.09 5.00 -4.95
C PRO A 196 -11.55 6.44 -4.97
N HIS A 197 -12.23 7.38 -5.64
CA HIS A 197 -11.89 8.81 -5.68
C HIS A 197 -12.64 9.64 -4.63
N ASN A 198 -13.26 9.01 -3.63
CA ASN A 198 -13.92 9.70 -2.52
C ASN A 198 -13.79 8.89 -1.22
N LEU A 199 -12.56 8.59 -0.83
CA LEU A 199 -12.24 7.89 0.41
C LEU A 199 -11.45 8.82 1.32
N ARG A 200 -11.87 8.96 2.58
CA ARG A 200 -11.05 9.63 3.58
C ARG A 200 -9.83 8.76 3.88
N LEU A 201 -8.65 9.40 3.92
CA LEU A 201 -7.40 8.78 4.37
C LEU A 201 -6.78 9.66 5.47
N TRP A 202 -6.24 9.01 6.49
CA TRP A 202 -5.70 9.71 7.65
C TRP A 202 -4.52 8.96 8.25
N LEU A 203 -3.65 9.71 8.95
CA LEU A 203 -2.52 9.17 9.69
C LEU A 203 -2.28 9.95 10.97
N LYS A 204 -1.98 9.23 12.04
CA LYS A 204 -1.59 9.76 13.35
C LYS A 204 -0.21 9.26 13.73
N VAL A 205 0.54 10.12 14.41
CA VAL A 205 1.78 9.75 15.10
C VAL A 205 1.61 10.02 16.59
N ASN A 206 1.79 9.00 17.42
CA ASN A 206 1.57 9.05 18.88
C ASN A 206 0.18 9.63 19.25
N GLY A 207 -0.85 9.24 18.50
CA GLY A 207 -2.23 9.70 18.69
C GLY A 207 -2.54 11.10 18.16
N GLN A 208 -1.54 11.87 17.72
CA GLN A 208 -1.73 13.20 17.11
C GLN A 208 -1.99 13.04 15.60
N MET A 209 -3.08 13.67 15.11
CA MET A 209 -3.40 13.70 13.68
C MET A 209 -2.32 14.48 12.92
N MET A 210 -1.72 13.83 11.92
CA MET A 210 -0.71 14.40 11.04
C MET A 210 -1.25 14.59 9.63
N GLN A 211 -1.93 13.58 9.08
CA GLN A 211 -2.54 13.65 7.76
C GLN A 211 -4.04 13.36 7.88
N ASP A 212 -4.87 14.14 7.23
CA ASP A 212 -6.33 13.95 7.13
C ASP A 212 -6.81 14.61 5.83
N SER A 213 -7.20 13.78 4.86
CA SER A 213 -7.56 14.22 3.51
C SER A 213 -8.54 13.25 2.85
N ASN A 214 -8.79 13.44 1.56
CA ASN A 214 -9.66 12.61 0.77
C ASN A 214 -9.01 12.31 -0.59
N THR A 215 -9.24 11.12 -1.15
CA THR A 215 -8.73 10.74 -2.48
C THR A 215 -9.30 11.59 -3.63
N SER A 216 -10.34 12.39 -3.38
CA SER A 216 -10.81 13.40 -4.33
C SER A 216 -9.78 14.50 -4.63
N ASP A 217 -8.77 14.68 -3.77
CA ASP A 217 -7.70 15.66 -3.92
C ASP A 217 -6.54 15.19 -4.80
N LEU A 218 -6.61 13.94 -5.32
CA LEU A 218 -5.63 13.40 -6.27
C LEU A 218 -5.55 14.29 -7.53
N VAL A 219 -4.34 14.73 -7.88
CA VAL A 219 -4.05 15.50 -9.11
C VAL A 219 -4.24 14.61 -10.35
N PHE A 220 -3.70 13.41 -10.31
CA PHE A 220 -3.88 12.38 -11.32
C PHE A 220 -4.73 11.25 -10.73
N ASP A 221 -5.89 11.03 -11.31
CA ASP A 221 -6.82 9.96 -10.90
C ASP A 221 -6.28 8.56 -11.23
N ILE A 222 -6.87 7.53 -10.62
CA ILE A 222 -6.43 6.14 -10.80
C ILE A 222 -6.40 5.72 -12.28
N PRO A 223 -7.43 5.98 -13.11
CA PRO A 223 -7.39 5.65 -14.53
C PRO A 223 -6.23 6.31 -15.27
N THR A 224 -5.93 7.57 -14.95
CA THR A 224 -4.76 8.29 -15.53
C THR A 224 -3.46 7.60 -15.14
N LEU A 225 -3.28 7.25 -13.85
CA LEU A 225 -2.06 6.61 -13.37
C LEU A 225 -1.83 5.24 -14.02
N VAL A 226 -2.85 4.38 -14.05
CA VAL A 226 -2.73 3.04 -14.65
C VAL A 226 -2.43 3.14 -16.14
N SER A 227 -3.15 3.99 -16.88
CA SER A 227 -2.90 4.24 -18.30
C SER A 227 -1.50 4.80 -18.53
N TYR A 228 -1.11 5.87 -17.81
CA TYR A 228 0.18 6.53 -17.97
C TYR A 228 1.36 5.58 -17.70
N ILE A 229 1.33 4.86 -16.58
CA ILE A 229 2.41 3.93 -16.22
C ILE A 229 2.55 2.84 -17.28
N SER A 230 1.43 2.34 -17.81
CA SER A 230 1.42 1.28 -18.84
C SER A 230 2.09 1.68 -20.17
N GLN A 231 2.31 2.98 -20.41
CA GLN A 231 3.05 3.46 -21.59
C GLN A 231 4.56 3.28 -21.46
N TYR A 232 5.08 3.20 -20.23
CA TYR A 232 6.52 3.12 -19.96
C TYR A 232 6.97 1.73 -19.53
N MET A 233 6.08 0.96 -18.92
CA MET A 233 6.38 -0.40 -18.46
C MET A 233 5.12 -1.25 -18.39
N THR A 234 5.25 -2.54 -18.66
CA THR A 234 4.16 -3.49 -18.49
C THR A 234 3.84 -3.62 -17.00
N LEU A 235 2.58 -3.41 -16.66
CA LEU A 235 2.03 -3.76 -15.35
C LEU A 235 1.64 -5.24 -15.35
N LEU A 236 2.11 -5.99 -14.36
CA LEU A 236 1.81 -7.41 -14.18
C LEU A 236 0.72 -7.60 -13.12
N PRO A 237 -0.03 -8.69 -13.17
CA PRO A 237 -1.00 -9.02 -12.12
C PRO A 237 -0.33 -9.08 -10.74
N GLY A 238 -0.93 -8.47 -9.73
CA GLY A 238 -0.35 -8.33 -8.40
C GLY A 238 0.61 -7.15 -8.21
N ASP A 239 1.00 -6.40 -9.26
CA ASP A 239 1.76 -5.16 -9.10
C ASP A 239 0.98 -4.12 -8.31
N VAL A 240 1.71 -3.29 -7.56
CA VAL A 240 1.15 -2.25 -6.70
C VAL A 240 1.49 -0.88 -7.26
N ILE A 241 0.48 -0.02 -7.36
CA ILE A 241 0.64 1.42 -7.63
C ILE A 241 0.23 2.17 -6.38
N SER A 242 1.17 2.83 -5.71
CA SER A 242 0.92 3.73 -4.58
C SER A 242 0.68 5.13 -5.11
N THR A 243 -0.50 5.70 -4.82
CA THR A 243 -1.04 6.82 -5.60
C THR A 243 -0.61 8.20 -5.15
N GLY A 244 0.25 8.28 -4.14
CA GLY A 244 0.71 9.53 -3.53
C GLY A 244 0.05 9.82 -2.19
N THR A 245 0.69 10.67 -1.42
CA THR A 245 0.30 11.05 -0.06
C THR A 245 -0.23 12.48 0.02
N PRO A 246 -1.20 12.79 0.91
CA PRO A 246 -1.63 14.16 1.17
C PRO A 246 -0.62 14.93 2.03
N SER A 247 -0.88 16.24 2.25
CA SER A 247 -0.11 17.09 3.18
C SER A 247 -0.12 16.55 4.62
N GLY A 248 0.86 16.98 5.43
CA GLY A 248 1.03 16.58 6.83
C GLY A 248 2.13 15.54 7.02
N VAL A 249 3.02 15.37 6.03
CA VAL A 249 4.26 14.59 6.19
C VAL A 249 5.24 15.30 7.13
N GLY A 250 6.09 14.54 7.80
CA GLY A 250 7.03 15.09 8.77
C GLY A 250 8.00 16.12 8.20
N LEU A 251 8.45 15.94 6.96
CA LEU A 251 9.28 16.89 6.22
C LEU A 251 8.60 18.26 6.05
N GLY A 252 7.27 18.28 5.85
CA GLY A 252 6.48 19.50 5.61
C GLY A 252 6.20 20.33 6.86
N LEU A 253 6.37 19.77 8.06
CA LEU A 253 6.13 20.46 9.33
C LEU A 253 7.16 21.56 9.60
N LYS A 254 6.79 22.52 10.43
CA LYS A 254 7.68 23.64 10.84
C LYS A 254 7.77 23.75 12.37
N PRO A 255 8.86 23.30 13.01
CA PRO A 255 10.03 22.62 12.40
C PRO A 255 9.68 21.20 11.89
N PRO A 256 10.47 20.61 10.96
CA PRO A 256 10.30 19.23 10.52
C PRO A 256 10.37 18.25 11.68
N ARG A 257 9.55 17.18 11.62
CA ARG A 257 9.52 16.12 12.61
C ARG A 257 9.65 14.77 11.90
N TYR A 258 10.45 13.88 12.47
CA TYR A 258 10.68 12.55 11.93
C TYR A 258 10.44 11.49 13.00
N LEU A 259 10.24 10.26 12.58
CA LEU A 259 10.04 9.13 13.47
C LEU A 259 11.30 8.82 14.28
N SER A 260 11.07 8.53 15.54
CA SER A 260 12.10 8.10 16.50
C SER A 260 11.73 6.73 17.05
N HIS A 261 12.71 6.05 17.63
CA HIS A 261 12.49 4.77 18.31
C HIS A 261 11.33 4.86 19.32
N GLY A 262 10.37 3.98 19.18
CA GLY A 262 9.20 3.91 20.05
C GLY A 262 7.97 4.68 19.56
N ASP A 263 8.10 5.53 18.53
CA ASP A 263 6.94 6.23 17.96
C ASP A 263 5.94 5.23 17.37
N GLU A 264 4.65 5.51 17.57
CA GLU A 264 3.54 4.74 17.01
C GLU A 264 2.90 5.50 15.85
N VAL A 265 2.77 4.85 14.71
CA VAL A 265 2.08 5.33 13.51
C VAL A 265 0.78 4.54 13.36
N GLU A 266 -0.35 5.22 13.36
CA GLU A 266 -1.66 4.64 13.10
C GLU A 266 -2.26 5.33 11.87
N LEU A 267 -2.72 4.55 10.90
CA LEU A 267 -3.25 5.09 9.65
C LEU A 267 -4.43 4.27 9.15
N GLY A 268 -5.30 4.91 8.38
CA GLY A 268 -6.50 4.26 7.85
C GLY A 268 -7.04 4.93 6.60
N ILE A 269 -7.77 4.14 5.80
CA ILE A 269 -8.57 4.59 4.67
C ILE A 269 -9.96 3.98 4.80
N ASP A 270 -10.99 4.77 4.53
CA ASP A 270 -12.38 4.31 4.56
C ASP A 270 -12.56 3.06 3.69
N GLY A 271 -13.17 2.03 4.28
CA GLY A 271 -13.41 0.74 3.61
C GLY A 271 -12.21 -0.21 3.52
N LEU A 272 -10.97 0.29 3.67
CA LEU A 272 -9.74 -0.51 3.52
C LEU A 272 -9.14 -0.99 4.85
N GLY A 273 -9.65 -0.49 5.98
CA GLY A 273 -9.19 -0.86 7.31
C GLY A 273 -8.18 0.13 7.92
N VAL A 274 -7.55 -0.31 9.01
CA VAL A 274 -6.60 0.47 9.80
C VAL A 274 -5.33 -0.35 10.00
N ALA A 275 -4.19 0.30 9.89
CA ALA A 275 -2.89 -0.28 10.18
C ALA A 275 -2.23 0.46 11.36
N LYS A 276 -1.38 -0.21 12.09
CA LYS A 276 -0.64 0.38 13.20
C LYS A 276 0.77 -0.19 13.25
N GLN A 277 1.76 0.68 13.14
CA GLN A 277 3.17 0.31 13.18
C GLN A 277 3.86 1.00 14.36
N LYS A 278 4.89 0.37 14.90
CA LYS A 278 5.79 0.99 15.87
C LYS A 278 7.18 1.09 15.25
N ALA A 279 7.80 2.26 15.40
CA ALA A 279 9.13 2.51 14.87
C ALA A 279 10.21 1.98 15.82
N TYR A 280 11.22 1.32 15.27
CA TYR A 280 12.39 0.82 15.99
C TYR A 280 13.67 1.14 15.23
N ASP A 281 14.73 1.46 15.95
CA ASP A 281 16.07 1.50 15.35
C ASP A 281 16.43 0.11 14.82
N TYR A 282 17.02 0.03 13.63
CA TYR A 282 17.34 -1.24 12.95
C TYR A 282 18.16 -2.20 13.84
N ASP A 283 19.06 -1.67 14.65
CA ASP A 283 19.94 -2.46 15.52
C ASP A 283 19.27 -2.93 16.83
N LYS A 284 17.99 -2.61 17.07
CA LYS A 284 17.27 -2.93 18.30
C LYS A 284 16.07 -3.88 18.10
N VAL A 285 15.99 -4.53 16.94
CA VAL A 285 14.94 -5.49 16.59
C VAL A 285 15.47 -6.91 16.59
#